data_7570d5c42439e7af3419e7bcd756172a
#
_entry.id   7570d5c42439e7af3419e7bcd756172a
#
_cell.length_a   1.000
_cell.length_b   1.000
_cell.length_c   1.000
_cell.angle_alpha   90.00
_cell.angle_beta   90.00
_cell.angle_gamma   90.00
#
_symmetry.space_group_name_H-M   'P 1'
#
loop_
_entity.id
_entity.type
_entity.pdbx_description
1 polymer ?
#
loop_
_entity_poly.entity_id
_entity_poly.type
_entity_poly.pdbx_seq_one_letter_code
_entity_poly.pdbx_strand_id
1 'polypeptide(L)'
;SFLDTTEVIPFFDPAKSTTLEYDISRAIKNVFKLKEDRQTIAVMSSLNVWGGPDASNPMAMMNRGAQQPPWFFLRQLQQDFNVERLEATATEISDDIDLLLVIHPKNISDATEYAIDQFVLSGRKLIVFADPLALKDEGNNQNPQMRIPGMGGASTLSRLFTKWGVNFENSKVVADFNYRLNQRDPLSRGRIMPAYLALGKKAFNQEEIVTRDLGTIRMPYAGSFDVSNLATGL
;
A
#
# COMPACT_ATOMS: atom_id res chain seq x y z
N SER A 1 -0.72 32.07 3.62
CA SER A 1 -2.10 31.99 4.16
C SER A 1 -3.08 32.53 3.11
N PHE A 2 -4.21 31.90 3.01
CA PHE A 2 -5.31 32.35 2.14
C PHE A 2 -6.62 32.09 2.89
N LEU A 3 -7.51 33.07 2.93
CA LEU A 3 -8.72 33.03 3.77
C LEU A 3 -8.37 32.48 5.17
N ASP A 4 -8.48 32.51 6.16
CA ASP A 4 -8.13 32.04 7.50
C ASP A 4 -7.32 30.72 7.58
N THR A 5 -6.87 30.15 6.42
CA THR A 5 -6.06 28.93 6.37
C THR A 5 -4.58 29.28 6.25
N THR A 6 -3.76 28.74 7.15
CA THR A 6 -2.32 28.93 7.16
C THR A 6 -1.62 27.57 7.16
N GLU A 7 -0.75 27.36 6.17
CA GLU A 7 0.16 26.22 6.12
C GLU A 7 1.56 26.70 6.48
N VAL A 8 2.23 25.99 7.37
CA VAL A 8 3.57 26.34 7.82
C VAL A 8 4.54 25.28 7.35
N ILE A 9 5.53 25.68 6.54
CA ILE A 9 6.68 24.84 6.23
C ILE A 9 7.76 25.17 7.27
N PRO A 10 7.95 24.32 8.30
CA PRO A 10 8.74 24.71 9.48
C PRO A 10 10.22 24.82 9.17
N PHE A 11 10.74 24.10 8.16
CA PHE A 11 12.14 24.07 7.82
C PHE A 11 12.37 23.55 6.40
N PHE A 12 13.27 24.21 5.66
CA PHE A 12 13.76 23.72 4.37
C PHE A 12 15.01 22.88 4.61
N ASP A 13 14.85 21.56 4.53
CA ASP A 13 15.98 20.63 4.67
C ASP A 13 16.79 20.57 3.36
N PRO A 14 18.08 20.98 3.34
CA PRO A 14 18.90 20.89 2.14
C PRO A 14 19.03 19.47 1.57
N ALA A 15 18.93 18.45 2.41
CA ALA A 15 18.95 17.05 1.98
C ALA A 15 17.70 16.65 1.18
N LYS A 16 16.62 17.44 1.27
CA LYS A 16 15.35 17.25 0.53
C LYS A 16 15.19 18.22 -0.63
N SER A 17 16.28 18.79 -1.13
CA SER A 17 16.21 19.76 -2.22
C SER A 17 15.49 19.25 -3.47
N THR A 18 15.54 17.96 -3.75
CA THR A 18 14.84 17.31 -4.87
C THR A 18 13.33 17.25 -4.71
N THR A 19 12.80 17.37 -3.47
CA THR A 19 11.35 17.35 -3.18
C THR A 19 10.83 18.74 -2.80
N LEU A 20 11.67 19.76 -2.77
CA LEU A 20 11.31 21.10 -2.32
C LEU A 20 10.18 21.72 -3.13
N GLU A 21 10.24 21.60 -4.46
CA GLU A 21 9.19 22.09 -5.37
C GLU A 21 7.85 21.41 -5.09
N TYR A 22 7.88 20.10 -4.88
CA TYR A 22 6.70 19.33 -4.49
C TYR A 22 6.14 19.80 -3.15
N ASP A 23 6.98 19.97 -2.13
CA ASP A 23 6.56 20.38 -0.78
C ASP A 23 5.93 21.78 -0.80
N ILE A 24 6.52 22.72 -1.56
CA ILE A 24 5.97 24.08 -1.74
C ILE A 24 4.63 24.03 -2.48
N SER A 25 4.58 23.34 -3.61
CA SER A 25 3.36 23.22 -4.43
C SER A 25 2.21 22.58 -3.64
N ARG A 26 2.54 21.58 -2.83
CA ARG A 26 1.61 20.94 -1.92
C ARG A 26 1.09 21.90 -0.84
N ALA A 27 1.98 22.65 -0.20
CA ALA A 27 1.59 23.64 0.80
C ALA A 27 0.67 24.71 0.21
N ILE A 28 0.96 25.20 -1.01
CA ILE A 28 0.11 26.12 -1.74
C ILE A 28 -1.28 25.49 -1.98
N LYS A 29 -1.33 24.26 -2.52
CA LYS A 29 -2.57 23.55 -2.78
C LYS A 29 -3.41 23.36 -1.50
N ASN A 30 -2.77 23.02 -0.38
CA ASN A 30 -3.46 22.81 0.89
C ASN A 30 -4.07 24.11 1.45
N VAL A 31 -3.45 25.27 1.20
CA VAL A 31 -3.99 26.56 1.60
C VAL A 31 -5.26 26.93 0.81
N PHE A 32 -5.34 26.51 -0.47
CA PHE A 32 -6.49 26.77 -1.33
C PHE A 32 -7.64 25.75 -1.19
N LYS A 33 -7.37 24.54 -0.69
CA LYS A 33 -8.39 23.52 -0.47
C LYS A 33 -8.99 23.65 0.93
N LEU A 34 -10.28 23.90 1.00
CA LEU A 34 -11.03 23.68 2.23
C LEU A 34 -10.96 22.18 2.60
N LYS A 35 -10.98 21.87 3.89
CA LYS A 35 -10.96 20.46 4.36
C LYS A 35 -12.11 19.63 3.79
N GLU A 36 -13.23 20.27 3.53
CA GLU A 36 -14.46 19.70 2.97
C GLU A 36 -14.31 19.29 1.49
N ASP A 37 -13.35 19.90 0.76
CA ASP A 37 -13.07 19.58 -0.65
C ASP A 37 -12.01 18.49 -0.84
N ARG A 38 -11.57 17.84 0.25
CA ARG A 38 -10.59 16.76 0.15
C ARG A 38 -11.25 15.48 -0.35
N GLN A 39 -10.60 14.85 -1.32
CA GLN A 39 -11.01 13.53 -1.78
C GLN A 39 -10.91 12.51 -0.64
N THR A 40 -11.85 11.58 -0.61
CA THR A 40 -11.90 10.52 0.41
C THR A 40 -11.32 9.23 -0.14
N ILE A 41 -10.35 8.69 0.58
CA ILE A 41 -9.71 7.40 0.27
C ILE A 41 -10.11 6.41 1.34
N ALA A 42 -10.79 5.33 0.95
CA ALA A 42 -10.98 4.19 1.85
C ALA A 42 -9.80 3.23 1.74
N VAL A 43 -9.29 2.78 2.88
CA VAL A 43 -8.18 1.82 2.96
C VAL A 43 -8.66 0.54 3.63
N MET A 44 -8.64 -0.55 2.86
CA MET A 44 -8.89 -1.92 3.33
C MET A 44 -7.57 -2.68 3.38
N SER A 45 -7.26 -3.31 4.49
CA SER A 45 -6.05 -4.14 4.61
C SER A 45 -6.23 -5.25 5.61
N SER A 46 -5.69 -6.44 5.30
CA SER A 46 -5.52 -7.52 6.27
C SER A 46 -4.30 -7.33 7.18
N LEU A 47 -3.42 -6.39 6.81
CA LEU A 47 -2.25 -6.04 7.61
C LEU A 47 -2.60 -4.93 8.60
N ASN A 48 -1.86 -4.87 9.71
CA ASN A 48 -2.04 -3.81 10.71
C ASN A 48 -1.42 -2.47 10.26
N VAL A 49 -1.91 -1.93 9.13
CA VAL A 49 -1.42 -0.65 8.58
C VAL A 49 -1.84 0.55 9.43
N TRP A 50 -2.94 0.40 10.19
CA TRP A 50 -3.50 1.45 11.06
C TRP A 50 -2.76 1.58 12.39
N GLY A 51 -1.83 0.66 12.69
CA GLY A 51 -1.17 0.63 13.99
C GLY A 51 -2.08 0.09 15.09
N GLY A 52 -1.78 0.45 16.30
CA GLY A 52 -2.51 -0.04 17.48
C GLY A 52 -1.66 -0.91 18.40
N PRO A 53 -2.25 -1.71 19.27
CA PRO A 53 -1.51 -2.55 20.22
C PRO A 53 -0.55 -3.49 19.48
N ASP A 54 0.70 -3.54 19.91
CA ASP A 54 1.67 -4.49 19.38
C ASP A 54 1.31 -5.91 19.83
N ALA A 55 0.63 -6.65 18.96
CA ALA A 55 0.23 -8.03 19.24
C ALA A 55 1.43 -8.99 19.37
N SER A 56 2.63 -8.58 18.96
CA SER A 56 3.86 -9.38 19.14
C SER A 56 4.46 -9.23 20.53
N ASN A 57 4.03 -8.22 21.30
CA ASN A 57 4.55 -7.96 22.63
C ASN A 57 3.43 -8.13 23.70
N PRO A 58 3.39 -9.25 24.46
CA PRO A 58 2.39 -9.46 25.49
C PRO A 58 2.36 -8.37 26.57
N MET A 59 3.50 -7.74 26.85
CA MET A 59 3.60 -6.62 27.78
C MET A 59 2.99 -5.32 27.22
N ALA A 60 2.94 -5.17 25.90
CA ALA A 60 2.32 -4.00 25.26
C ALA A 60 0.79 -4.00 25.44
N MET A 61 0.17 -5.17 25.55
CA MET A 61 -1.25 -5.28 25.86
C MET A 61 -1.58 -4.82 27.29
N MET A 62 -0.64 -4.99 28.24
CA MET A 62 -0.78 -4.53 29.62
C MET A 62 -0.39 -3.07 29.81
N ASN A 63 0.56 -2.57 29.04
CA ASN A 63 1.01 -1.19 29.05
C ASN A 63 0.35 -0.40 27.91
N ARG A 64 -0.63 0.43 28.22
CA ARG A 64 -1.32 1.33 27.27
C ARG A 64 -0.38 2.27 26.50
N GLY A 65 0.93 2.24 26.72
CA GLY A 65 1.93 3.09 26.10
C GLY A 65 2.65 2.52 24.89
N ALA A 66 2.55 1.23 24.60
CA ALA A 66 3.26 0.59 23.49
C ALA A 66 2.34 0.36 22.28
N GLN A 67 1.80 1.46 21.74
CA GLN A 67 1.04 1.40 20.49
C GLN A 67 1.98 1.59 19.29
N GLN A 68 1.88 0.70 18.30
CA GLN A 68 2.54 0.91 17.03
C GLN A 68 1.85 2.07 16.28
N PRO A 69 2.60 3.03 15.75
CA PRO A 69 2.00 4.10 14.95
C PRO A 69 1.46 3.53 13.62
N PRO A 70 0.51 4.21 12.97
CA PRO A 70 0.13 3.90 11.61
C PRO A 70 1.34 3.89 10.68
N TRP A 71 1.29 3.09 9.63
CA TRP A 71 2.37 3.03 8.66
C TRP A 71 2.62 4.39 8.01
N PHE A 72 3.86 4.62 7.61
CA PHE A 72 4.29 5.93 7.11
C PHE A 72 3.44 6.43 5.94
N PHE A 73 3.15 5.56 4.95
CA PHE A 73 2.34 5.95 3.79
C PHE A 73 0.93 6.42 4.18
N LEU A 74 0.31 5.78 5.17
CA LEU A 74 -1.02 6.14 5.66
C LEU A 74 -1.03 7.55 6.25
N ARG A 75 -0.01 7.86 7.06
CA ARG A 75 0.18 9.21 7.61
C ARG A 75 0.42 10.26 6.53
N GLN A 76 1.11 9.89 5.44
CA GLN A 76 1.29 10.79 4.29
C GLN A 76 -0.02 11.03 3.56
N LEU A 77 -0.82 9.99 3.32
CA LEU A 77 -2.14 10.13 2.70
C LEU A 77 -3.06 11.03 3.54
N GLN A 78 -3.07 10.85 4.85
CA GLN A 78 -3.89 11.65 5.78
C GLN A 78 -3.56 13.15 5.79
N GLN A 79 -2.41 13.55 5.27
CA GLN A 79 -2.06 14.96 5.14
C GLN A 79 -2.82 15.65 4.00
N ASP A 80 -3.11 14.92 2.91
CA ASP A 80 -3.67 15.48 1.67
C ASP A 80 -5.11 15.03 1.39
N PHE A 81 -5.56 13.94 2.01
CA PHE A 81 -6.83 13.28 1.76
C PHE A 81 -7.59 13.02 3.07
N ASN A 82 -8.90 12.86 2.96
CA ASN A 82 -9.68 12.23 4.02
C ASN A 82 -9.45 10.71 3.88
N VAL A 83 -8.92 10.07 4.93
CA VAL A 83 -8.59 8.65 4.86
C VAL A 83 -9.43 7.89 5.87
N GLU A 84 -10.22 6.96 5.37
CA GLU A 84 -11.13 6.14 6.16
C GLU A 84 -10.71 4.68 6.14
N ARG A 85 -11.00 3.98 7.24
CA ARG A 85 -10.79 2.55 7.34
C ARG A 85 -12.02 1.82 6.81
N LEU A 86 -11.79 0.88 5.88
CA LEU A 86 -12.81 -0.04 5.41
C LEU A 86 -12.48 -1.44 5.91
N GLU A 87 -13.43 -2.06 6.58
CA GLU A 87 -13.25 -3.42 7.12
C GLU A 87 -13.36 -4.47 6.00
N ALA A 88 -12.60 -5.58 6.13
CA ALA A 88 -12.62 -6.69 5.18
C ALA A 88 -13.96 -7.44 5.11
N THR A 89 -14.89 -7.11 6.00
CA THR A 89 -16.26 -7.66 6.07
C THR A 89 -17.32 -6.67 5.61
N ALA A 90 -16.93 -5.51 5.08
CA ALA A 90 -17.86 -4.49 4.60
C ALA A 90 -18.70 -5.03 3.44
N THR A 91 -20.01 -4.90 3.53
CA THR A 91 -20.97 -5.33 2.50
C THR A 91 -21.34 -4.21 1.54
N GLU A 92 -21.01 -2.97 1.89
CA GLU A 92 -21.27 -1.76 1.11
C GLU A 92 -20.09 -0.82 1.21
N ILE A 93 -19.86 -0.03 0.18
CA ILE A 93 -18.84 1.01 0.12
C ILE A 93 -19.56 2.32 -0.15
N SER A 94 -19.36 3.32 0.73
CA SER A 94 -20.04 4.62 0.65
C SER A 94 -19.78 5.31 -0.69
N ASP A 95 -20.79 6.02 -1.16
CA ASP A 95 -20.71 6.83 -2.38
C ASP A 95 -19.77 8.03 -2.25
N ASP A 96 -19.45 8.45 -1.04
CA ASP A 96 -18.52 9.55 -0.75
C ASP A 96 -17.05 9.17 -0.94
N ILE A 97 -16.76 7.88 -1.21
CA ILE A 97 -15.40 7.40 -1.42
C ILE A 97 -15.00 7.58 -2.88
N ASP A 98 -13.95 8.35 -3.14
CA ASP A 98 -13.40 8.60 -4.47
C ASP A 98 -12.44 7.51 -4.94
N LEU A 99 -11.70 6.92 -3.99
CA LEU A 99 -10.70 5.89 -4.26
C LEU A 99 -10.69 4.83 -3.18
N LEU A 100 -10.70 3.57 -3.59
CA LEU A 100 -10.50 2.43 -2.71
C LEU A 100 -9.08 1.89 -2.85
N LEU A 101 -8.35 1.83 -1.73
CA LEU A 101 -7.03 1.25 -1.64
C LEU A 101 -7.10 -0.07 -0.88
N VAL A 102 -6.87 -1.18 -1.57
CA VAL A 102 -6.89 -2.53 -1.01
C VAL A 102 -5.46 -3.07 -0.90
N ILE A 103 -5.02 -3.34 0.33
CA ILE A 103 -3.65 -3.79 0.59
C ILE A 103 -3.67 -5.19 1.18
N HIS A 104 -3.03 -6.12 0.50
CA HIS A 104 -2.94 -7.52 0.91
C HIS A 104 -4.32 -8.08 1.29
N PRO A 105 -5.30 -8.10 0.35
CA PRO A 105 -6.62 -8.65 0.62
C PRO A 105 -6.52 -10.13 1.00
N LYS A 106 -7.13 -10.51 2.11
CA LYS A 106 -7.10 -11.87 2.61
C LYS A 106 -8.37 -12.16 3.40
N ASN A 107 -8.94 -13.34 3.17
CA ASN A 107 -10.19 -13.75 3.79
C ASN A 107 -11.34 -12.74 3.58
N ILE A 108 -11.38 -12.15 2.39
CA ILE A 108 -12.45 -11.24 1.99
C ILE A 108 -13.72 -12.04 1.74
N SER A 109 -14.86 -11.58 2.26
CA SER A 109 -16.14 -12.26 2.06
C SER A 109 -16.66 -12.06 0.63
N ASP A 110 -17.51 -12.97 0.16
CA ASP A 110 -18.19 -12.85 -1.14
C ASP A 110 -18.99 -11.53 -1.26
N ALA A 111 -19.59 -11.09 -0.16
CA ALA A 111 -20.33 -9.83 -0.12
C ALA A 111 -19.39 -8.62 -0.27
N THR A 112 -18.22 -8.68 0.35
CA THR A 112 -17.22 -7.62 0.23
C THR A 112 -16.60 -7.59 -1.18
N GLU A 113 -16.30 -8.76 -1.77
CA GLU A 113 -15.86 -8.82 -3.17
C GLU A 113 -16.92 -8.22 -4.11
N TYR A 114 -18.20 -8.51 -3.88
CA TYR A 114 -19.29 -7.90 -4.63
C TYR A 114 -19.36 -6.38 -4.45
N ALA A 115 -19.21 -5.89 -3.22
CA ALA A 115 -19.19 -4.45 -2.96
C ALA A 115 -18.02 -3.74 -3.68
N ILE A 116 -16.84 -4.36 -3.73
CA ILE A 116 -15.69 -3.86 -4.48
C ILE A 116 -16.00 -3.84 -5.99
N ASP A 117 -16.61 -4.90 -6.52
CA ASP A 117 -17.00 -4.98 -7.94
C ASP A 117 -17.96 -3.85 -8.30
N GLN A 118 -19.02 -3.65 -7.51
CA GLN A 118 -19.99 -2.56 -7.72
C GLN A 118 -19.34 -1.16 -7.62
N PHE A 119 -18.40 -0.99 -6.70
CA PHE A 119 -17.63 0.25 -6.58
C PHE A 119 -16.85 0.56 -7.85
N VAL A 120 -16.17 -0.42 -8.44
CA VAL A 120 -15.43 -0.26 -9.71
C VAL A 120 -16.37 -0.02 -10.87
N LEU A 121 -17.46 -0.79 -10.98
CA LEU A 121 -18.47 -0.63 -12.03
C LEU A 121 -19.17 0.72 -12.00
N SER A 122 -19.23 1.40 -10.85
CA SER A 122 -19.73 2.77 -10.74
C SER A 122 -18.76 3.83 -11.29
N GLY A 123 -17.60 3.41 -11.84
CA GLY A 123 -16.59 4.29 -12.43
C GLY A 123 -15.61 4.89 -11.42
N ARG A 124 -15.60 4.39 -10.17
CA ARG A 124 -14.69 4.83 -9.12
C ARG A 124 -13.36 4.08 -9.19
N LYS A 125 -12.35 4.64 -8.56
CA LYS A 125 -10.97 4.19 -8.72
C LYS A 125 -10.59 3.17 -7.65
N LEU A 126 -9.97 2.07 -8.09
CA LEU A 126 -9.43 1.03 -7.23
C LEU A 126 -7.93 0.87 -7.44
N ILE A 127 -7.19 0.78 -6.35
CA ILE A 127 -5.78 0.37 -6.33
C ILE A 127 -5.67 -0.87 -5.46
N VAL A 128 -5.11 -1.94 -6.00
CA VAL A 128 -4.89 -3.19 -5.26
C VAL A 128 -3.41 -3.52 -5.19
N PHE A 129 -2.92 -3.72 -3.98
CA PHE A 129 -1.62 -4.32 -3.72
C PHE A 129 -1.82 -5.78 -3.31
N ALA A 130 -1.64 -6.69 -4.25
CA ALA A 130 -1.68 -8.12 -4.01
C ALA A 130 -0.25 -8.68 -3.94
N ASP A 131 -0.03 -9.56 -2.98
CA ASP A 131 1.30 -10.09 -2.65
C ASP A 131 1.21 -11.62 -2.52
N PRO A 132 2.03 -12.40 -3.24
CA PRO A 132 2.08 -13.85 -3.07
C PRO A 132 2.74 -14.25 -1.75
N LEU A 133 3.60 -13.39 -1.19
CA LEU A 133 4.29 -13.62 0.07
C LEU A 133 4.50 -12.30 0.83
N ALA A 134 3.47 -11.83 1.52
CA ALA A 134 3.54 -10.61 2.30
C ALA A 134 4.41 -10.81 3.56
N LEU A 135 5.63 -10.30 3.55
CA LEU A 135 6.56 -10.43 4.69
C LEU A 135 6.02 -9.84 6.00
N LYS A 136 5.09 -8.91 5.90
CA LYS A 136 4.45 -8.28 7.07
C LYS A 136 3.23 -9.05 7.57
N ASP A 137 2.80 -10.07 6.86
CA ASP A 137 1.79 -11.01 7.34
C ASP A 137 2.46 -12.16 8.09
N GLU A 138 2.43 -12.09 9.40
CA GLU A 138 3.02 -13.08 10.31
C GLU A 138 2.07 -14.27 10.59
N GLY A 139 0.90 -14.27 9.94
CA GLY A 139 -0.14 -15.24 10.19
C GLY A 139 -0.85 -15.07 11.55
N ASN A 140 -1.86 -15.90 11.76
CA ASN A 140 -2.70 -15.87 12.96
C ASN A 140 -2.22 -16.81 14.08
N ASN A 141 -0.91 -17.06 14.20
CA ASN A 141 -0.44 -17.89 15.30
C ASN A 141 -0.76 -17.21 16.66
N GLN A 142 -1.46 -17.92 17.52
CA GLN A 142 -1.84 -17.41 18.84
C GLN A 142 -0.61 -17.14 19.73
N ASN A 143 0.50 -17.86 19.48
CA ASN A 143 1.76 -17.59 20.16
C ASN A 143 2.59 -16.57 19.36
N PRO A 144 2.78 -15.34 19.88
CA PRO A 144 3.55 -14.30 19.19
C PRO A 144 5.00 -14.71 18.88
N GLN A 145 5.60 -15.57 19.74
CA GLN A 145 6.98 -16.04 19.54
C GLN A 145 7.12 -17.04 18.39
N MET A 146 6.00 -17.60 17.91
CA MET A 146 5.96 -18.52 16.75
C MET A 146 5.47 -17.84 15.48
N ARG A 147 5.31 -16.53 15.47
CA ARG A 147 4.95 -15.78 14.26
C ARG A 147 6.18 -15.60 13.38
N ILE A 148 6.07 -16.04 12.16
CA ILE A 148 7.15 -15.97 11.17
C ILE A 148 6.72 -15.05 10.03
N PRO A 149 7.54 -14.04 9.66
CA PRO A 149 7.26 -13.17 8.52
C PRO A 149 6.94 -13.97 7.25
N GLY A 150 5.85 -13.62 6.58
CA GLY A 150 5.39 -14.30 5.38
C GLY A 150 4.58 -15.59 5.59
N MET A 151 4.39 -16.05 6.82
CA MET A 151 3.58 -17.26 7.10
C MET A 151 2.07 -17.02 7.01
N GLY A 152 1.64 -15.79 6.81
CA GLY A 152 0.23 -15.44 6.69
C GLY A 152 -0.42 -15.87 5.38
N GLY A 153 0.38 -16.18 4.36
CA GLY A 153 -0.11 -16.61 3.06
C GLY A 153 -0.19 -15.48 2.03
N ALA A 154 -0.77 -15.81 0.88
CA ALA A 154 -0.93 -14.91 -0.25
C ALA A 154 -2.20 -14.06 -0.16
N SER A 155 -2.21 -12.97 -0.92
CA SER A 155 -3.42 -12.19 -1.19
C SER A 155 -4.45 -13.01 -1.96
N THR A 156 -5.73 -12.81 -1.64
CA THR A 156 -6.84 -13.57 -2.23
C THR A 156 -7.99 -12.65 -2.64
N LEU A 157 -8.06 -12.32 -3.93
CA LEU A 157 -9.23 -11.73 -4.61
C LEU A 157 -9.52 -12.53 -5.89
N SER A 158 -9.41 -13.84 -5.79
CA SER A 158 -9.37 -14.71 -6.96
C SER A 158 -10.62 -14.62 -7.84
N ARG A 159 -11.80 -14.43 -7.25
CA ARG A 159 -13.05 -14.31 -8.01
C ARG A 159 -13.12 -13.02 -8.81
N LEU A 160 -12.76 -11.88 -8.19
CA LEU A 160 -12.73 -10.59 -8.87
C LEU A 160 -11.69 -10.59 -9.97
N PHE A 161 -10.47 -11.01 -9.67
CA PHE A 161 -9.40 -11.07 -10.65
C PHE A 161 -9.79 -11.94 -11.85
N THR A 162 -10.36 -13.12 -11.62
CA THR A 162 -10.83 -13.99 -12.69
C THR A 162 -11.90 -13.33 -13.55
N LYS A 163 -12.90 -12.68 -12.94
CA LYS A 163 -13.97 -11.98 -13.66
C LYS A 163 -13.47 -10.79 -14.47
N TRP A 164 -12.49 -10.08 -13.95
CA TRP A 164 -11.87 -8.93 -14.62
C TRP A 164 -10.83 -9.35 -15.67
N GLY A 165 -10.57 -10.66 -15.83
CA GLY A 165 -9.57 -11.17 -16.77
C GLY A 165 -8.14 -10.91 -16.33
N VAL A 166 -7.92 -10.69 -15.03
CA VAL A 166 -6.63 -10.54 -14.40
C VAL A 166 -6.20 -11.88 -13.83
N ASN A 167 -5.04 -12.39 -14.23
CA ASN A 167 -4.47 -13.59 -13.65
C ASN A 167 -3.34 -13.22 -12.68
N PHE A 168 -3.55 -13.51 -11.39
CA PHE A 168 -2.56 -13.35 -10.33
C PHE A 168 -2.11 -14.72 -9.84
N GLU A 169 -0.87 -15.09 -10.15
CA GLU A 169 -0.25 -16.34 -9.70
C GLU A 169 0.26 -16.18 -8.27
N ASN A 170 -0.57 -16.52 -7.31
CA ASN A 170 -0.29 -16.34 -5.88
C ASN A 170 0.65 -17.40 -5.28
N SER A 171 1.04 -18.41 -6.05
CA SER A 171 1.98 -19.48 -5.63
C SER A 171 3.41 -19.23 -6.10
N LYS A 172 3.65 -18.19 -6.90
CA LYS A 172 4.95 -17.89 -7.50
C LYS A 172 5.38 -16.46 -7.18
N VAL A 173 6.69 -16.29 -7.12
CA VAL A 173 7.35 -14.97 -6.99
C VAL A 173 8.23 -14.72 -8.20
N VAL A 174 8.36 -13.45 -8.57
CA VAL A 174 9.27 -13.03 -9.63
C VAL A 174 10.71 -13.08 -9.11
N ALA A 175 11.60 -13.67 -9.90
CA ALA A 175 13.01 -13.71 -9.63
C ALA A 175 13.78 -13.19 -10.85
N ASP A 176 14.70 -12.23 -10.62
CA ASP A 176 15.53 -11.67 -11.67
C ASP A 176 16.96 -11.42 -11.15
N PHE A 177 17.95 -11.95 -11.90
CA PHE A 177 19.35 -11.80 -11.53
C PHE A 177 19.89 -10.40 -11.83
N ASN A 178 19.32 -9.66 -12.77
CA ASN A 178 19.75 -8.30 -13.10
C ASN A 178 19.25 -7.29 -12.06
N TYR A 179 18.05 -7.51 -11.55
CA TYR A 179 17.42 -6.64 -10.55
C TYR A 179 17.50 -7.19 -9.13
N ARG A 180 18.28 -8.24 -8.88
CA ARG A 180 18.43 -8.78 -7.53
C ARG A 180 19.05 -7.78 -6.57
N LEU A 181 18.72 -7.92 -5.30
CA LEU A 181 19.39 -7.17 -4.23
C LEU A 181 20.91 -7.40 -4.30
N ASN A 182 21.68 -6.31 -4.20
CA ASN A 182 23.13 -6.39 -4.22
C ASN A 182 23.62 -7.21 -3.00
N GLN A 183 24.60 -8.10 -3.21
CA GLN A 183 25.20 -8.88 -2.13
C GLN A 183 25.89 -8.03 -1.05
N ARG A 184 26.29 -6.79 -1.38
CA ARG A 184 26.82 -5.81 -0.42
C ARG A 184 25.76 -5.11 0.40
N ASP A 185 24.46 -5.24 0.02
CA ASP A 185 23.37 -4.70 0.83
C ASP A 185 23.27 -5.49 2.15
N PRO A 186 23.24 -4.83 3.31
CA PRO A 186 23.13 -5.50 4.61
C PRO A 186 21.98 -6.50 4.72
N LEU A 187 20.87 -6.25 3.99
CA LEU A 187 19.71 -7.14 3.98
C LEU A 187 20.01 -8.48 3.30
N SER A 188 20.92 -8.52 2.32
CA SER A 188 21.28 -9.74 1.62
C SER A 188 22.12 -10.70 2.48
N ARG A 189 22.80 -10.16 3.50
CA ARG A 189 23.79 -10.89 4.32
C ARG A 189 24.80 -11.67 3.47
N GLY A 190 25.25 -11.08 2.35
CA GLY A 190 26.17 -11.70 1.40
C GLY A 190 25.58 -12.81 0.52
N ARG A 191 24.26 -13.03 0.58
CA ARG A 191 23.59 -14.07 -0.23
C ARG A 191 23.12 -13.52 -1.57
N ILE A 192 23.02 -14.40 -2.56
CA ILE A 192 22.34 -14.09 -3.82
C ILE A 192 20.85 -14.32 -3.61
N MET A 193 20.06 -13.25 -3.76
CA MET A 193 18.61 -13.26 -3.52
C MET A 193 17.86 -12.74 -4.77
N PRO A 194 17.68 -13.57 -5.82
CA PRO A 194 17.07 -13.12 -7.07
C PRO A 194 15.58 -12.78 -6.94
N ALA A 195 14.89 -13.33 -5.95
CA ALA A 195 13.50 -13.01 -5.65
C ALA A 195 13.34 -11.74 -4.76
N TYR A 196 14.45 -11.14 -4.35
CA TYR A 196 14.43 -9.86 -3.65
C TYR A 196 14.88 -8.77 -4.64
N LEU A 197 13.91 -8.14 -5.29
CA LEU A 197 14.18 -7.18 -6.36
C LEU A 197 14.56 -5.81 -5.79
N ALA A 198 15.55 -5.19 -6.42
CA ALA A 198 15.96 -3.80 -6.20
C ALA A 198 15.87 -3.06 -7.54
N LEU A 199 14.70 -2.50 -7.81
CA LEU A 199 14.39 -1.82 -9.06
C LEU A 199 14.94 -0.39 -9.01
N GLY A 200 15.96 -0.12 -9.83
CA GLY A 200 16.52 1.22 -10.00
C GLY A 200 15.92 1.95 -11.20
N LYS A 201 16.41 3.16 -11.49
CA LYS A 201 15.90 4.03 -12.57
C LYS A 201 15.67 3.36 -13.92
N LYS A 202 16.51 2.38 -14.29
CA LYS A 202 16.37 1.65 -15.56
C LYS A 202 15.13 0.75 -15.64
N ALA A 203 14.53 0.42 -14.51
CA ALA A 203 13.34 -0.41 -14.43
C ALA A 203 12.04 0.41 -14.59
N PHE A 204 12.14 1.74 -14.57
CA PHE A 204 10.98 2.63 -14.61
C PHE A 204 10.86 3.33 -15.96
N ASN A 205 9.62 3.57 -16.37
CA ASN A 205 9.35 4.41 -17.53
C ASN A 205 9.76 5.86 -17.21
N GLN A 206 10.72 6.39 -17.96
CA GLN A 206 11.27 7.73 -17.76
C GLN A 206 10.39 8.83 -18.37
N GLU A 207 9.43 8.47 -19.21
CA GLU A 207 8.47 9.41 -19.81
C GLU A 207 7.26 9.65 -18.89
N GLU A 208 7.01 8.71 -17.96
CA GLU A 208 5.91 8.80 -17.01
C GLU A 208 6.28 9.63 -15.79
N ILE A 209 5.50 10.69 -15.50
CA ILE A 209 5.71 11.61 -14.39
C ILE A 209 5.73 10.85 -13.04
N VAL A 210 4.91 9.82 -12.91
CA VAL A 210 4.76 9.05 -11.65
C VAL A 210 5.99 8.21 -11.33
N THR A 211 6.73 7.76 -12.35
CA THR A 211 7.82 6.79 -12.18
C THR A 211 9.21 7.32 -12.48
N ARG A 212 9.36 8.35 -13.32
CA ARG A 212 10.67 8.83 -13.79
C ARG A 212 11.63 9.29 -12.69
N ASP A 213 11.09 9.87 -11.63
CA ASP A 213 11.89 10.42 -10.53
C ASP A 213 12.01 9.46 -9.32
N LEU A 214 11.49 8.24 -9.47
CA LEU A 214 11.65 7.22 -8.44
C LEU A 214 13.12 6.80 -8.32
N GLY A 215 13.58 6.69 -7.09
CA GLY A 215 14.90 6.18 -6.75
C GLY A 215 14.97 4.66 -6.91
N THR A 216 15.37 3.96 -5.87
CA THR A 216 15.36 2.49 -5.83
C THR A 216 14.15 1.99 -5.07
N ILE A 217 13.32 1.16 -5.71
CA ILE A 217 12.22 0.44 -5.06
C ILE A 217 12.68 -0.98 -4.76
N ARG A 218 12.52 -1.39 -3.51
CA ARG A 218 12.77 -2.78 -3.08
C ARG A 218 11.46 -3.53 -3.03
N MET A 219 11.38 -4.61 -3.79
CA MET A 219 10.21 -5.48 -3.87
C MET A 219 10.60 -6.92 -3.52
N PRO A 220 10.57 -7.27 -2.24
CA PRO A 220 10.86 -8.64 -1.81
C PRO A 220 9.70 -9.55 -2.20
N TYR A 221 10.01 -10.64 -2.89
CA TYR A 221 9.07 -11.70 -3.25
C TYR A 221 7.82 -11.22 -3.99
N ALA A 222 7.98 -10.21 -4.86
CA ALA A 222 6.88 -9.67 -5.65
C ALA A 222 6.24 -10.74 -6.54
N GLY A 223 4.94 -10.67 -6.71
CA GLY A 223 4.19 -11.45 -7.67
C GLY A 223 4.14 -10.81 -9.06
N SER A 224 3.41 -11.46 -9.96
CA SER A 224 3.12 -10.92 -11.28
C SER A 224 1.63 -11.03 -11.59
N PHE A 225 1.17 -10.07 -12.39
CA PHE A 225 -0.17 -10.10 -12.99
C PHE A 225 -0.04 -10.36 -14.49
N ASP A 226 -0.89 -11.25 -15.00
CA ASP A 226 -1.13 -11.37 -16.43
C ASP A 226 -2.49 -10.72 -16.72
N VAL A 227 -2.47 -9.72 -17.58
CA VAL A 227 -3.64 -8.90 -17.99
C VAL A 227 -3.97 -9.07 -19.46
N SER A 228 -3.47 -10.13 -20.10
CA SER A 228 -3.71 -10.41 -21.53
C SER A 228 -5.18 -10.60 -21.87
N ASN A 229 -6.01 -10.98 -20.90
CA ASN A 229 -7.44 -11.23 -21.04
C ASN A 229 -8.30 -10.22 -20.28
N LEU A 230 -7.81 -8.99 -20.10
CA LEU A 230 -8.54 -7.97 -19.35
C LEU A 230 -9.95 -7.76 -19.90
N ALA A 231 -10.94 -7.72 -19.01
CA ALA A 231 -12.33 -7.50 -19.39
C ALA A 231 -12.51 -6.11 -20.01
N THR A 232 -13.37 -6.03 -21.03
CA THR A 232 -13.64 -4.75 -21.71
C THR A 232 -14.40 -3.81 -20.77
N GLY A 233 -13.88 -2.60 -20.57
CA GLY A 233 -14.52 -1.57 -19.74
C GLY A 233 -13.97 -1.47 -18.32
N LEU A 234 -12.87 -2.16 -18.01
CA LEU A 234 -12.11 -2.00 -16.77
C LEU A 234 -10.92 -1.07 -16.98
#